data_45f4afe2a1567ee47e9196ba440cab80
#
_entry.id   45f4afe2a1567ee47e9196ba440cab80
#
_cell.length_a   1.000
_cell.length_b   1.000
_cell.length_c   1.000
_cell.angle_alpha   90.00
_cell.angle_beta   90.00
_cell.angle_gamma   90.00
#
_symmetry.space_group_name_H-M   'P 1'
#
loop_
_entity.id
_entity.type
_entity.pdbx_description
1 polymer ?
#
loop_
_entity_poly.entity_id
_entity_poly.type
_entity_poly.pdbx_seq_one_letter_code
_entity_poly.pdbx_strand_id
1 'polypeptide(L)'
;MESIFDEVRIFASRIGTTRSILLHLALLVAFGIWIPRMKGLDFFDSTVLGAYACLGLILAGPAAAQAFPEGVLSFRQAMARVFASVLYGELVVAALLGAGIATVYLTHRGSFVPTPDWETLGRCAAFGLGASAMLASMAAWATVKFSRRAVMVWLRVIFFGLLILFYYYGQRLPDVGFTSAAACLVVAGVFTGLLRRACR
;
A
#
# COMPACT_ATOMS: atom_id res chain seq x y z
N MET A 1 -11.00 28.58 -1.27
CA MET A 1 -9.78 27.77 -1.03
C MET A 1 -10.23 26.52 -0.29
N GLU A 2 -10.48 25.43 -1.01
CA GLU A 2 -10.82 24.16 -0.37
C GLU A 2 -9.65 23.73 0.51
N SER A 3 -9.94 23.35 1.74
CA SER A 3 -8.92 22.93 2.68
C SER A 3 -8.43 21.53 2.30
N ILE A 4 -7.22 21.17 2.70
CA ILE A 4 -6.71 19.78 2.53
C ILE A 4 -7.67 18.78 3.19
N PHE A 5 -8.35 19.19 4.25
CA PHE A 5 -9.36 18.39 4.96
C PHE A 5 -10.58 18.07 4.08
N ASP A 6 -11.02 18.99 3.22
CA ASP A 6 -12.13 18.74 2.31
C ASP A 6 -11.74 17.68 1.25
N GLU A 7 -10.50 17.73 0.76
CA GLU A 7 -9.98 16.71 -0.18
C GLU A 7 -9.87 15.33 0.48
N VAL A 8 -9.41 15.26 1.74
CA VAL A 8 -9.35 14.01 2.51
C VAL A 8 -10.76 13.46 2.77
N ARG A 9 -11.73 14.32 3.08
CA ARG A 9 -13.14 13.93 3.28
C ARG A 9 -13.76 13.39 1.99
N ILE A 10 -13.51 14.04 0.85
CA ILE A 10 -13.95 13.56 -0.47
C ILE A 10 -13.31 12.21 -0.79
N PHE A 11 -12.02 12.05 -0.50
CA PHE A 11 -11.31 10.79 -0.65
C PHE A 11 -11.95 9.69 0.20
N ALA A 12 -12.18 9.94 1.48
CA ALA A 12 -12.78 8.97 2.40
C ALA A 12 -14.19 8.53 1.95
N SER A 13 -15.01 9.46 1.46
CA SER A 13 -16.37 9.15 0.97
C SER A 13 -16.35 8.26 -0.29
N ARG A 14 -15.33 8.39 -1.13
CA ARG A 14 -15.19 7.57 -2.36
C ARG A 14 -14.68 6.16 -2.09
N ILE A 15 -13.88 5.98 -1.03
CA ILE A 15 -13.34 4.67 -0.64
C ILE A 15 -14.31 3.92 0.28
N GLY A 16 -15.13 4.60 1.06
CA GLY A 16 -16.07 4.04 2.04
C GLY A 16 -17.28 3.30 1.43
N THR A 17 -17.08 2.53 0.37
CA THR A 17 -18.15 1.72 -0.23
C THR A 17 -18.28 0.36 0.46
N THR A 18 -19.48 -0.25 0.37
CA THR A 18 -19.72 -1.61 0.92
C THR A 18 -18.70 -2.63 0.41
N ARG A 19 -18.29 -2.53 -0.86
CA ARG A 19 -17.27 -3.40 -1.46
C ARG A 19 -15.90 -3.22 -0.80
N SER A 20 -15.55 -1.99 -0.46
CA SER A 20 -14.31 -1.69 0.26
C SER A 20 -14.34 -2.27 1.67
N ILE A 21 -15.46 -2.16 2.38
CA ILE A 21 -15.62 -2.74 3.72
C ILE A 21 -15.43 -4.26 3.68
N LEU A 22 -16.07 -4.95 2.73
CA LEU A 22 -15.91 -6.38 2.54
C LEU A 22 -14.45 -6.77 2.23
N LEU A 23 -13.76 -5.99 1.40
CA LEU A 23 -12.34 -6.20 1.13
C LEU A 23 -11.50 -6.06 2.40
N HIS A 24 -11.72 -5.01 3.21
CA HIS A 24 -10.97 -4.82 4.46
C HIS A 24 -11.25 -5.95 5.47
N LEU A 25 -12.48 -6.42 5.57
CA LEU A 25 -12.82 -7.57 6.40
C LEU A 25 -12.11 -8.84 5.91
N ALA A 26 -12.09 -9.10 4.60
CA ALA A 26 -11.37 -10.23 4.02
C ALA A 26 -9.85 -10.13 4.28
N LEU A 27 -9.26 -8.94 4.14
CA LEU A 27 -7.85 -8.69 4.46
C LEU A 27 -7.58 -8.89 5.95
N LEU A 28 -8.46 -8.41 6.84
CA LEU A 28 -8.33 -8.59 8.28
C LEU A 28 -8.36 -10.08 8.65
N VAL A 29 -9.27 -10.85 8.09
CA VAL A 29 -9.34 -12.30 8.31
C VAL A 29 -8.08 -12.99 7.78
N ALA A 30 -7.66 -12.68 6.54
CA ALA A 30 -6.50 -13.33 5.93
C ALA A 30 -5.17 -12.92 6.61
N PHE A 31 -4.90 -11.63 6.71
CA PHE A 31 -3.62 -11.09 7.19
C PHE A 31 -3.61 -10.79 8.70
N GLY A 32 -4.73 -10.43 9.30
CA GLY A 32 -4.80 -10.19 10.74
C GLY A 32 -4.95 -11.46 11.58
N ILE A 33 -5.52 -12.53 11.03
CA ILE A 33 -5.85 -13.74 11.80
C ILE A 33 -5.22 -15.01 11.20
N TRP A 34 -5.52 -15.31 9.93
CA TRP A 34 -5.19 -16.61 9.35
C TRP A 34 -3.70 -16.79 9.10
N ILE A 35 -3.04 -15.87 8.41
CA ILE A 35 -1.59 -15.94 8.16
C ILE A 35 -0.79 -15.93 9.47
N PRO A 36 -1.05 -15.06 10.46
CA PRO A 36 -0.37 -15.11 11.75
C PRO A 36 -0.52 -16.44 12.48
N ARG A 37 -1.71 -17.05 12.42
CA ARG A 37 -1.94 -18.39 13.00
C ARG A 37 -1.15 -19.49 12.30
N MET A 38 -1.08 -19.44 10.98
CA MET A 38 -0.33 -20.43 10.17
C MET A 38 1.18 -20.30 10.33
N LYS A 39 1.68 -19.08 10.47
CA LYS A 39 3.11 -18.80 10.62
C LYS A 39 3.59 -18.92 12.07
N GLY A 40 2.71 -18.67 13.03
CA GLY A 40 3.06 -18.76 14.44
C GLY A 40 4.25 -17.87 14.80
N LEU A 41 5.32 -18.46 15.33
CA LEU A 41 6.53 -17.74 15.73
C LEU A 41 7.34 -17.19 14.54
N ASP A 42 7.20 -17.78 13.35
CA ASP A 42 7.84 -17.30 12.11
C ASP A 42 7.12 -16.09 11.49
N PHE A 43 6.11 -15.56 12.19
CA PHE A 43 5.37 -14.38 11.73
C PHE A 43 6.27 -13.14 11.57
N PHE A 44 7.32 -13.03 12.36
CA PHE A 44 8.27 -11.92 12.32
C PHE A 44 9.40 -12.09 11.30
N ASP A 45 9.36 -13.14 10.48
CA ASP A 45 10.28 -13.32 9.37
C ASP A 45 10.19 -12.14 8.37
N SER A 46 11.34 -11.74 7.83
CA SER A 46 11.45 -10.66 6.85
C SER A 46 10.56 -10.88 5.62
N THR A 47 10.37 -12.12 5.20
CA THR A 47 9.50 -12.48 4.07
C THR A 47 8.04 -12.17 4.36
N VAL A 48 7.57 -12.46 5.58
CA VAL A 48 6.20 -12.18 6.01
C VAL A 48 6.00 -10.68 6.15
N LEU A 49 6.91 -9.97 6.82
CA LEU A 49 6.87 -8.52 6.97
C LEU A 49 6.94 -7.80 5.62
N GLY A 50 7.75 -8.31 4.68
CA GLY A 50 7.82 -7.82 3.30
C GLY A 50 6.48 -7.99 2.56
N ALA A 51 5.76 -9.10 2.78
CA ALA A 51 4.42 -9.29 2.22
C ALA A 51 3.42 -8.25 2.74
N TYR A 52 3.48 -7.90 4.03
CA TYR A 52 2.65 -6.81 4.59
C TYR A 52 3.01 -5.45 3.96
N ALA A 53 4.30 -5.15 3.77
CA ALA A 53 4.72 -3.94 3.08
C ALA A 53 4.16 -3.85 1.65
N CYS A 54 4.09 -4.97 0.93
CA CYS A 54 3.48 -5.03 -0.40
C CYS A 54 1.96 -4.78 -0.40
N LEU A 55 1.25 -5.01 0.71
CA LEU A 55 -0.18 -4.69 0.79
C LEU A 55 -0.44 -3.18 0.69
N GLY A 56 0.41 -2.34 1.29
CA GLY A 56 0.31 -0.89 1.17
C GLY A 56 0.34 -0.44 -0.29
N LEU A 57 1.27 -0.97 -1.06
CA LEU A 57 1.39 -0.75 -2.50
C LEU A 57 0.11 -1.13 -3.25
N ILE A 58 -0.45 -2.32 -2.94
CA ILE A 58 -1.67 -2.83 -3.58
C ILE A 58 -2.90 -1.98 -3.25
N LEU A 59 -2.94 -1.39 -2.07
CA LEU A 59 -4.05 -0.55 -1.62
C LEU A 59 -3.92 0.89 -2.14
N ALA A 60 -2.72 1.47 -2.08
CA ALA A 60 -2.49 2.87 -2.42
C ALA A 60 -2.74 3.18 -3.91
N GLY A 61 -2.34 2.30 -4.82
CA GLY A 61 -2.52 2.51 -6.26
C GLY A 61 -4.00 2.58 -6.68
N PRO A 62 -4.82 1.56 -6.40
CA PRO A 62 -6.25 1.60 -6.68
C PRO A 62 -6.98 2.73 -5.96
N ALA A 63 -6.60 3.05 -4.72
CA ALA A 63 -7.15 4.18 -3.97
C ALA A 63 -6.87 5.51 -4.68
N ALA A 64 -5.63 5.71 -5.15
CA ALA A 64 -5.28 6.89 -5.94
C ALA A 64 -6.10 6.95 -7.24
N ALA A 65 -6.20 5.86 -8.00
CA ALA A 65 -6.99 5.84 -9.23
C ALA A 65 -8.49 6.14 -9.01
N GLN A 66 -9.05 5.71 -7.88
CA GLN A 66 -10.45 5.99 -7.53
C GLN A 66 -10.66 7.41 -7.04
N ALA A 67 -9.66 8.00 -6.39
CA ALA A 67 -9.74 9.35 -5.84
C ALA A 67 -9.74 10.44 -6.94
N PHE A 68 -9.20 10.15 -8.13
CA PHE A 68 -9.14 11.12 -9.22
C PHE A 68 -10.49 11.18 -9.96
N PRO A 69 -11.14 12.36 -10.04
CA PRO A 69 -12.34 12.55 -10.83
C PRO A 69 -11.99 12.62 -12.32
N GLU A 70 -13.01 12.46 -13.16
CA GLU A 70 -12.93 12.82 -14.57
C GLU A 70 -12.98 14.35 -14.64
N GLY A 71 -11.84 14.99 -14.80
CA GLY A 71 -11.74 16.44 -14.90
C GLY A 71 -10.38 17.00 -14.51
N VAL A 72 -10.18 18.28 -14.74
CA VAL A 72 -8.92 18.97 -14.47
C VAL A 72 -8.82 19.27 -12.98
N LEU A 73 -7.78 18.73 -12.34
CA LEU A 73 -7.41 19.04 -10.96
C LEU A 73 -6.24 20.02 -10.94
N SER A 74 -6.21 20.90 -9.96
CA SER A 74 -4.98 21.63 -9.64
C SER A 74 -3.92 20.63 -9.13
N PHE A 75 -2.64 20.93 -9.41
CA PHE A 75 -1.54 20.09 -8.93
C PHE A 75 -1.59 19.87 -7.40
N ARG A 76 -1.97 20.90 -6.64
CA ARG A 76 -2.10 20.81 -5.18
C ARG A 76 -3.16 19.80 -4.75
N GLN A 77 -4.33 19.81 -5.40
CA GLN A 77 -5.40 18.84 -5.13
C GLN A 77 -4.96 17.43 -5.52
N ALA A 78 -4.29 17.28 -6.68
CA ALA A 78 -3.75 15.99 -7.11
C ALA A 78 -2.76 15.42 -6.08
N MET A 79 -1.83 16.24 -5.58
CA MET A 79 -0.85 15.81 -4.56
C MET A 79 -1.51 15.46 -3.23
N ALA A 80 -2.52 16.23 -2.78
CA ALA A 80 -3.25 15.91 -1.56
C ALA A 80 -3.94 14.53 -1.67
N ARG A 81 -4.48 14.17 -2.83
CA ARG A 81 -5.09 12.86 -3.07
C ARG A 81 -4.09 11.73 -3.16
N VAL A 82 -2.93 11.95 -3.80
CA VAL A 82 -1.83 10.97 -3.78
C VAL A 82 -1.39 10.69 -2.34
N PHE A 83 -1.15 11.75 -1.57
CA PHE A 83 -0.76 11.63 -0.16
C PHE A 83 -1.81 10.89 0.67
N ALA A 84 -3.10 11.25 0.52
CA ALA A 84 -4.20 10.57 1.21
C ALA A 84 -4.28 9.08 0.84
N SER A 85 -3.98 8.72 -0.42
CA SER A 85 -3.99 7.33 -0.88
C SER A 85 -2.85 6.52 -0.26
N VAL A 86 -1.66 7.10 -0.17
CA VAL A 86 -0.50 6.48 0.51
C VAL A 86 -0.80 6.30 1.99
N LEU A 87 -1.24 7.36 2.66
CA LEU A 87 -1.58 7.33 4.08
C LEU A 87 -2.64 6.27 4.39
N TYR A 88 -3.67 6.17 3.55
CA TYR A 88 -4.70 5.14 3.67
C TYR A 88 -4.10 3.73 3.56
N GLY A 89 -3.26 3.46 2.55
CA GLY A 89 -2.61 2.16 2.38
C GLY A 89 -1.79 1.78 3.61
N GLU A 90 -0.96 2.68 4.09
CA GLU A 90 -0.08 2.46 5.24
C GLU A 90 -0.86 2.28 6.56
N LEU A 91 -1.94 3.03 6.77
CA LEU A 91 -2.79 2.87 7.96
C LEU A 91 -3.48 1.50 7.97
N VAL A 92 -3.97 1.02 6.81
CA VAL A 92 -4.56 -0.32 6.70
C VAL A 92 -3.49 -1.39 6.98
N VAL A 93 -2.29 -1.26 6.41
CA VAL A 93 -1.18 -2.20 6.66
C VAL A 93 -0.80 -2.21 8.14
N ALA A 94 -0.67 -1.05 8.77
CA ALA A 94 -0.35 -0.95 10.20
C ALA A 94 -1.43 -1.62 11.07
N ALA A 95 -2.71 -1.44 10.73
CA ALA A 95 -3.81 -2.09 11.44
C ALA A 95 -3.78 -3.62 11.26
N LEU A 96 -3.53 -4.12 10.03
CA LEU A 96 -3.42 -5.55 9.75
C LEU A 96 -2.22 -6.18 10.47
N LEU A 97 -1.07 -5.51 10.45
CA LEU A 97 0.14 -5.95 11.15
C LEU A 97 -0.10 -5.98 12.66
N GLY A 98 -0.72 -4.94 13.23
CA GLY A 98 -1.08 -4.88 14.65
C GLY A 98 -2.03 -6.01 15.05
N ALA A 99 -3.05 -6.31 14.24
CA ALA A 99 -3.96 -7.43 14.45
C ALA A 99 -3.20 -8.78 14.36
N GLY A 100 -2.27 -8.91 13.40
CA GLY A 100 -1.42 -10.08 13.26
C GLY A 100 -0.54 -10.32 14.47
N ILE A 101 0.15 -9.30 14.94
CA ILE A 101 0.96 -9.34 16.17
C ILE A 101 0.09 -9.78 17.36
N ALA A 102 -1.07 -9.14 17.55
CA ALA A 102 -1.99 -9.51 18.62
C ALA A 102 -2.44 -10.97 18.52
N THR A 103 -2.70 -11.48 17.31
CA THR A 103 -3.08 -12.87 17.08
C THR A 103 -1.97 -13.84 17.48
N VAL A 104 -0.70 -13.56 17.13
CA VAL A 104 0.46 -14.39 17.50
C VAL A 104 0.59 -14.43 19.03
N TYR A 105 0.55 -13.28 19.70
CA TYR A 105 0.65 -13.23 21.17
C TYR A 105 -0.52 -13.93 21.88
N LEU A 106 -1.72 -13.86 21.35
CA LEU A 106 -2.89 -14.52 21.90
C LEU A 106 -2.86 -16.05 21.72
N THR A 107 -2.34 -16.52 20.58
CA THR A 107 -2.29 -17.97 20.28
C THR A 107 -1.12 -18.67 20.97
N HIS A 108 -0.04 -17.95 21.25
CA HIS A 108 1.17 -18.49 21.87
C HIS A 108 1.36 -18.00 23.33
N ARG A 109 0.26 -17.80 24.05
CA ARG A 109 0.30 -17.44 25.47
C ARG A 109 1.10 -18.47 26.28
N GLY A 110 2.13 -17.99 26.98
CA GLY A 110 3.01 -18.84 27.79
C GLY A 110 4.26 -19.36 27.07
N SER A 111 4.40 -19.11 25.76
CA SER A 111 5.63 -19.38 25.01
C SER A 111 6.44 -18.09 24.83
N PHE A 112 7.76 -18.22 24.64
CA PHE A 112 8.58 -17.07 24.26
C PHE A 112 8.20 -16.67 22.84
N VAL A 113 7.63 -15.47 22.68
CA VAL A 113 7.33 -14.88 21.36
C VAL A 113 8.50 -13.96 21.04
N PRO A 114 9.24 -14.20 19.94
CA PRO A 114 10.33 -13.33 19.54
C PRO A 114 9.79 -11.94 19.24
N THR A 115 10.52 -10.91 19.67
CA THR A 115 10.24 -9.53 19.25
C THR A 115 10.76 -9.31 17.83
N PRO A 116 10.04 -8.55 16.99
CA PRO A 116 10.54 -8.22 15.67
C PRO A 116 11.85 -7.44 15.79
N ASP A 117 12.81 -7.75 14.93
CA ASP A 117 13.99 -6.93 14.78
C ASP A 117 13.57 -5.56 14.23
N TRP A 118 13.89 -4.51 14.99
CA TRP A 118 13.54 -3.14 14.63
C TRP A 118 14.14 -2.69 13.30
N GLU A 119 15.33 -3.20 12.95
CA GLU A 119 15.96 -2.90 11.68
C GLU A 119 15.17 -3.50 10.52
N THR A 120 14.81 -4.78 10.61
CA THR A 120 13.98 -5.47 9.61
C THR A 120 12.61 -4.79 9.47
N LEU A 121 11.98 -4.44 10.60
CA LEU A 121 10.70 -3.73 10.57
C LEU A 121 10.83 -2.36 9.89
N GLY A 122 11.88 -1.61 10.22
CA GLY A 122 12.17 -0.31 9.62
C GLY A 122 12.44 -0.40 8.12
N ARG A 123 13.19 -1.40 7.66
CA ARG A 123 13.45 -1.66 6.24
C ARG A 123 12.16 -1.98 5.48
N CYS A 124 11.30 -2.86 6.02
CA CYS A 124 10.02 -3.21 5.42
C CYS A 124 9.06 -2.01 5.37
N ALA A 125 8.99 -1.22 6.44
CA ALA A 125 8.16 -0.02 6.48
C ALA A 125 8.63 1.05 5.48
N ALA A 126 9.93 1.30 5.39
CA ALA A 126 10.51 2.24 4.43
C ALA A 126 10.22 1.81 2.99
N PHE A 127 10.37 0.52 2.69
CA PHE A 127 10.03 -0.03 1.38
C PHE A 127 8.53 0.11 1.08
N GLY A 128 7.66 -0.26 2.02
CA GLY A 128 6.21 -0.15 1.87
C GLY A 128 5.80 1.27 1.52
N LEU A 129 6.30 2.25 2.28
CA LEU A 129 6.02 3.67 2.05
C LEU A 129 6.51 4.14 0.67
N GLY A 130 7.74 3.80 0.29
CA GLY A 130 8.31 4.16 -1.01
C GLY A 130 7.53 3.55 -2.17
N ALA A 131 7.21 2.27 -2.09
CA ALA A 131 6.47 1.54 -3.10
C ALA A 131 5.01 2.03 -3.21
N SER A 132 4.35 2.32 -2.10
CA SER A 132 3.01 2.92 -2.05
C SER A 132 3.01 4.30 -2.71
N ALA A 133 4.00 5.15 -2.40
CA ALA A 133 4.15 6.47 -3.01
C ALA A 133 4.38 6.37 -4.53
N MET A 134 5.23 5.45 -4.96
CA MET A 134 5.49 5.18 -6.38
C MET A 134 4.19 4.80 -7.10
N LEU A 135 3.47 3.78 -6.61
CA LEU A 135 2.30 3.28 -7.31
C LEU A 135 1.13 4.26 -7.27
N ALA A 136 0.95 5.00 -6.17
CA ALA A 136 -0.06 6.04 -6.08
C ALA A 136 0.22 7.19 -7.06
N SER A 137 1.47 7.64 -7.19
CA SER A 137 1.88 8.68 -8.14
C SER A 137 1.72 8.24 -9.59
N MET A 138 2.11 6.99 -9.91
CA MET A 138 1.90 6.38 -11.22
C MET A 138 0.41 6.28 -11.56
N ALA A 139 -0.40 5.78 -10.65
CA ALA A 139 -1.84 5.64 -10.83
C ALA A 139 -2.52 7.00 -11.02
N ALA A 140 -2.15 8.00 -10.25
CA ALA A 140 -2.63 9.37 -10.38
C ALA A 140 -2.31 9.95 -11.75
N TRP A 141 -1.05 9.90 -12.19
CA TRP A 141 -0.63 10.35 -13.50
C TRP A 141 -1.36 9.60 -14.63
N ALA A 142 -1.42 8.28 -14.53
CA ALA A 142 -2.08 7.46 -15.53
C ALA A 142 -3.58 7.77 -15.64
N THR A 143 -4.26 8.07 -14.53
CA THR A 143 -5.69 8.41 -14.52
C THR A 143 -5.96 9.77 -15.20
N VAL A 144 -5.00 10.68 -15.20
CA VAL A 144 -5.10 11.96 -15.96
C VAL A 144 -4.93 11.74 -17.46
N LYS A 145 -4.16 10.74 -17.88
CA LYS A 145 -3.84 10.46 -19.29
C LYS A 145 -4.74 9.43 -19.95
N PHE A 146 -5.20 8.45 -19.18
CA PHE A 146 -5.98 7.32 -19.65
C PHE A 146 -7.31 7.22 -18.90
N SER A 147 -8.26 6.46 -19.43
CA SER A 147 -9.51 6.22 -18.73
C SER A 147 -9.25 5.46 -17.40
N ARG A 148 -10.01 5.80 -16.36
CA ARG A 148 -9.94 5.11 -15.06
C ARG A 148 -10.06 3.59 -15.21
N ARG A 149 -10.92 3.12 -16.12
CA ARG A 149 -11.11 1.68 -16.38
C ARG A 149 -9.82 1.01 -16.86
N ALA A 150 -9.09 1.64 -17.79
CA ALA A 150 -7.81 1.14 -18.29
C ALA A 150 -6.76 1.09 -17.16
N VAL A 151 -6.66 2.17 -16.36
CA VAL A 151 -5.73 2.22 -15.23
C VAL A 151 -6.02 1.11 -14.21
N MET A 152 -7.28 0.87 -13.88
CA MET A 152 -7.67 -0.21 -12.94
C MET A 152 -7.35 -1.61 -13.49
N VAL A 153 -7.45 -1.82 -14.80
CA VAL A 153 -7.03 -3.08 -15.45
C VAL A 153 -5.51 -3.25 -15.32
N TRP A 154 -4.72 -2.21 -15.65
CA TRP A 154 -3.26 -2.23 -15.52
C TRP A 154 -2.80 -2.48 -14.09
N LEU A 155 -3.43 -1.84 -13.10
CA LEU A 155 -3.12 -2.08 -11.69
C LEU A 155 -3.38 -3.52 -11.28
N ARG A 156 -4.44 -4.16 -11.80
CA ARG A 156 -4.70 -5.59 -11.57
C ARG A 156 -3.63 -6.48 -12.19
N VAL A 157 -3.21 -6.19 -13.43
CA VAL A 157 -2.15 -6.93 -14.12
C VAL A 157 -0.84 -6.81 -13.33
N ILE A 158 -0.48 -5.62 -12.86
CA ILE A 158 0.70 -5.39 -12.02
C ILE A 158 0.58 -6.21 -10.72
N PHE A 159 -0.59 -6.18 -10.08
CA PHE A 159 -0.85 -6.94 -8.85
C PHE A 159 -0.64 -8.46 -9.04
N PHE A 160 -1.27 -9.03 -10.06
CA PHE A 160 -1.12 -10.47 -10.34
C PHE A 160 0.32 -10.80 -10.74
N GLY A 161 0.97 -9.95 -11.52
CA GLY A 161 2.39 -10.09 -11.87
C GLY A 161 3.30 -10.11 -10.64
N LEU A 162 3.09 -9.18 -9.70
CA LEU A 162 3.84 -9.13 -8.44
C LEU A 162 3.56 -10.36 -7.57
N LEU A 163 2.33 -10.83 -7.52
CA LEU A 163 1.95 -12.01 -6.73
C LEU A 163 2.60 -13.28 -7.28
N ILE A 164 2.63 -13.44 -8.61
CA ILE A 164 3.34 -14.53 -9.28
C ILE A 164 4.85 -14.42 -9.03
N LEU A 165 5.41 -13.24 -9.18
CA LEU A 165 6.84 -12.99 -8.95
C LEU A 165 7.23 -13.30 -7.50
N PHE A 166 6.40 -12.90 -6.53
CA PHE A 166 6.59 -13.20 -5.11
C PHE A 166 6.49 -14.70 -4.82
N TYR A 167 5.56 -15.40 -5.47
CA TYR A 167 5.39 -16.84 -5.30
C TYR A 167 6.59 -17.63 -5.81
N TYR A 168 7.11 -17.30 -7.02
CA TYR A 168 8.21 -18.05 -7.64
C TYR A 168 9.60 -17.60 -7.19
N TYR A 169 9.77 -16.34 -6.86
CA TYR A 169 11.09 -15.74 -6.58
C TYR A 169 11.18 -15.11 -5.19
N GLY A 170 10.18 -15.24 -4.33
CA GLY A 170 10.12 -14.58 -3.04
C GLY A 170 11.34 -14.85 -2.14
N GLN A 171 11.90 -16.06 -2.22
CA GLN A 171 13.12 -16.43 -1.50
C GLN A 171 14.41 -15.91 -2.15
N ARG A 172 14.35 -15.40 -3.38
CA ARG A 172 15.50 -14.90 -4.16
C ARG A 172 15.41 -13.40 -4.43
N LEU A 173 14.33 -12.74 -3.99
CA LEU A 173 14.24 -11.28 -4.12
C LEU A 173 15.33 -10.66 -3.26
N PRO A 174 16.08 -9.68 -3.80
CA PRO A 174 17.04 -8.94 -3.01
C PRO A 174 16.37 -8.34 -1.79
N ASP A 175 17.11 -8.30 -0.68
CA ASP A 175 16.62 -7.76 0.58
C ASP A 175 15.82 -6.48 0.37
N VAL A 176 14.55 -6.55 0.72
CA VAL A 176 13.66 -5.40 0.78
C VAL A 176 14.26 -4.42 1.77
N GLY A 177 14.82 -3.34 1.28
CA GLY A 177 15.61 -2.45 2.11
C GLY A 177 15.50 -0.98 1.72
N PHE A 178 16.29 -0.16 2.40
CA PHE A 178 16.33 1.29 2.16
C PHE A 178 16.71 1.67 0.73
N THR A 179 17.55 0.88 0.06
CA THR A 179 17.95 1.10 -1.34
C THR A 179 16.74 0.95 -2.28
N SER A 180 15.94 -0.09 -2.10
CA SER A 180 14.71 -0.31 -2.87
C SER A 180 13.68 0.78 -2.58
N ALA A 181 13.57 1.21 -1.32
CA ALA A 181 12.72 2.34 -0.93
C ALA A 181 13.14 3.64 -1.63
N ALA A 182 14.44 3.95 -1.63
CA ALA A 182 14.98 5.13 -2.30
C ALA A 182 14.71 5.09 -3.82
N ALA A 183 14.91 3.94 -4.47
CA ALA A 183 14.59 3.77 -5.88
C ALA A 183 13.11 4.04 -6.18
N CYS A 184 12.20 3.48 -5.35
CA CYS A 184 10.76 3.74 -5.48
C CYS A 184 10.42 5.23 -5.31
N LEU A 185 11.04 5.93 -4.35
CA LEU A 185 10.84 7.37 -4.14
C LEU A 185 11.33 8.21 -5.32
N VAL A 186 12.46 7.84 -5.95
CA VAL A 186 12.93 8.50 -7.17
C VAL A 186 11.90 8.35 -8.29
N VAL A 187 11.37 7.14 -8.51
CA VAL A 187 10.32 6.90 -9.50
C VAL A 187 9.04 7.67 -9.17
N ALA A 188 8.63 7.71 -7.89
CA ALA A 188 7.51 8.52 -7.43
C ALA A 188 7.72 10.01 -7.77
N GLY A 189 8.94 10.53 -7.56
CA GLY A 189 9.31 11.90 -7.92
C GLY A 189 9.16 12.19 -9.42
N VAL A 190 9.59 11.26 -10.27
CA VAL A 190 9.42 11.38 -11.74
C VAL A 190 7.94 11.47 -12.11
N PHE A 191 7.09 10.56 -11.60
CA PHE A 191 5.65 10.58 -11.89
C PHE A 191 4.95 11.80 -11.30
N THR A 192 5.38 12.27 -10.14
CA THR A 192 4.92 13.56 -9.58
C THR A 192 5.26 14.74 -10.48
N GLY A 193 6.46 14.76 -11.06
CA GLY A 193 6.86 15.75 -12.06
C GLY A 193 6.01 15.69 -13.33
N LEU A 194 5.72 14.50 -13.83
CA LEU A 194 4.83 14.28 -14.97
C LEU A 194 3.38 14.68 -14.65
N LEU A 195 2.89 14.39 -13.46
CA LEU A 195 1.58 14.80 -12.97
C LEU A 195 1.47 16.33 -12.91
N ARG A 196 2.50 17.02 -12.43
CA ARG A 196 2.54 18.48 -12.42
C ARG A 196 2.41 19.09 -13.83
N ARG A 197 3.03 18.47 -14.83
CA ARG A 197 2.89 18.91 -16.25
C ARG A 197 1.50 18.63 -16.81
N ALA A 198 0.85 17.57 -16.36
CA ALA A 198 -0.48 17.16 -16.81
C ALA A 198 -1.61 17.97 -16.17
N CYS A 199 -1.40 18.53 -14.98
CA CYS A 199 -2.36 19.39 -14.24
C CYS A 199 -2.25 20.89 -14.62
N ARG A 200 -1.46 21.25 -15.62
CA ARG A 200 -1.39 22.59 -16.19
C ARG A 200 -2.37 22.74 -17.35
#